data_21998898d22403903776d692ed6e8f6d
#
_entry.id   21998898d22403903776d692ed6e8f6d
#
_cell.length_a   1.000
_cell.length_b   1.000
_cell.length_c   1.000
_cell.angle_alpha   90.00
_cell.angle_beta   90.00
_cell.angle_gamma   90.00
#
_symmetry.space_group_name_H-M   'P 1'
#
loop_
_entity.id
_entity.type
_entity.pdbx_description
1 polymer ?
#
loop_
_entity_poly.entity_id
_entity_poly.type
_entity_poly.pdbx_seq_one_letter_code
_entity_poly.pdbx_strand_id
1 'polypeptide(L)'
;MGDAGDFLGLSADERRFVEVKLALADGLRRRREQLGLTQTQVAERFGSSQSRVAKMEAAHRTVSTDLLLKSLFRLGASPNDVARLFTQKPRGRAA
;
A
#
# COMPACT_ATOMS: atom_id res chain seq x y z
N MET A 1 17.59 8.63 -24.10
CA MET A 1 17.45 9.27 -23.10
C MET A 1 16.55 8.81 -22.09
N GLY A 2 16.79 8.88 -20.99
CA GLY A 2 15.99 8.33 -19.97
C GLY A 2 14.96 9.30 -19.46
N ASP A 3 13.92 8.76 -18.89
CA ASP A 3 13.02 9.55 -18.08
C ASP A 3 13.52 9.49 -16.64
N ALA A 4 12.73 9.98 -15.71
CA ALA A 4 13.12 9.99 -14.31
C ALA A 4 13.37 8.58 -13.78
N GLY A 5 12.66 7.58 -14.32
CA GLY A 5 12.87 6.20 -13.90
C GLY A 5 14.25 5.71 -14.25
N ASP A 6 14.70 5.99 -15.47
CA ASP A 6 16.05 5.59 -15.89
C ASP A 6 17.11 6.31 -15.06
N PHE A 7 16.87 7.58 -14.80
CA PHE A 7 17.79 8.34 -13.98
C PHE A 7 17.94 7.74 -12.59
N LEU A 8 16.85 7.20 -12.04
CA LEU A 8 16.85 6.58 -10.73
C LEU A 8 17.22 5.09 -10.78
N GLY A 9 17.52 4.57 -11.96
CA GLY A 9 17.85 3.17 -12.09
C GLY A 9 16.66 2.26 -12.20
N LEU A 10 15.48 2.80 -12.50
CA LEU A 10 14.26 2.02 -12.63
C LEU A 10 13.82 1.95 -14.09
N SER A 11 13.41 0.77 -14.54
CA SER A 11 12.75 0.61 -15.83
C SER A 11 11.32 1.11 -15.74
N ALA A 12 10.65 1.22 -16.89
CA ALA A 12 9.24 1.59 -16.91
C ALA A 12 8.40 0.57 -16.15
N ASP A 13 8.73 -0.71 -16.30
CA ASP A 13 8.00 -1.76 -15.60
C ASP A 13 8.19 -1.68 -14.11
N GLU A 14 9.40 -1.38 -13.66
CA GLU A 14 9.67 -1.23 -12.24
C GLU A 14 8.94 -0.05 -11.65
N ARG A 15 8.85 1.06 -12.39
CA ARG A 15 8.10 2.21 -11.92
C ARG A 15 6.62 1.89 -11.76
N ARG A 16 6.05 1.15 -12.71
CA ARG A 16 4.65 0.73 -12.60
C ARG A 16 4.44 -0.18 -11.42
N PHE A 17 5.38 -1.08 -11.16
CA PHE A 17 5.31 -1.94 -10.00
C PHE A 17 5.31 -1.13 -8.71
N VAL A 18 6.19 -0.13 -8.62
CA VAL A 18 6.25 0.74 -7.45
C VAL A 18 4.94 1.51 -7.28
N GLU A 19 4.37 2.01 -8.37
CA GLU A 19 3.09 2.71 -8.31
C GLU A 19 1.99 1.81 -7.74
N VAL A 20 1.94 0.56 -8.18
CA VAL A 20 0.96 -0.39 -7.67
C VAL A 20 1.20 -0.62 -6.18
N LYS A 21 2.43 -0.84 -5.79
CA LYS A 21 2.75 -1.08 -4.39
C LYS A 21 2.37 0.10 -3.51
N LEU A 22 2.66 1.32 -3.96
CA LEU A 22 2.29 2.52 -3.23
C LEU A 22 0.77 2.66 -3.09
N ALA A 23 0.03 2.34 -4.16
CA ALA A 23 -1.42 2.40 -4.12
C ALA A 23 -1.99 1.40 -3.12
N LEU A 24 -1.42 0.19 -3.08
CA LEU A 24 -1.85 -0.83 -2.12
C LEU A 24 -1.56 -0.40 -0.69
N ALA A 25 -0.38 0.14 -0.44
CA ALA A 25 0.00 0.59 0.89
C ALA A 25 -0.89 1.74 1.38
N ASP A 26 -1.16 2.70 0.51
CA ASP A 26 -2.05 3.81 0.83
C ASP A 26 -3.48 3.31 1.07
N GLY A 27 -3.91 2.36 0.26
CA GLY A 27 -5.22 1.75 0.43
C GLY A 27 -5.35 1.03 1.77
N LEU A 28 -4.29 0.36 2.19
CA LEU A 28 -4.29 -0.31 3.49
C LEU A 28 -4.45 0.69 4.63
N ARG A 29 -3.71 1.79 4.57
CA ARG A 29 -3.82 2.83 5.59
C ARG A 29 -5.23 3.41 5.63
N ARG A 30 -5.79 3.75 4.46
CA ARG A 30 -7.13 4.33 4.39
C ARG A 30 -8.18 3.35 4.91
N ARG A 31 -8.03 2.06 4.59
CA ARG A 31 -8.96 1.05 5.08
C ARG A 31 -8.90 0.96 6.60
N ARG A 32 -7.68 0.96 7.14
CA ARG A 32 -7.49 0.96 8.59
C ARG A 32 -8.19 2.16 9.23
N GLU A 33 -7.98 3.34 8.65
CA GLU A 33 -8.57 4.56 9.17
C GLU A 33 -10.09 4.54 9.09
N GLN A 34 -10.63 4.03 7.98
CA GLN A 34 -12.08 3.89 7.82
C GLN A 34 -12.69 3.00 8.90
N LEU A 35 -11.95 1.98 9.31
CA LEU A 35 -12.40 1.07 10.37
C LEU A 35 -12.16 1.63 11.76
N GLY A 36 -11.54 2.80 11.87
CA GLY A 36 -11.26 3.42 13.15
C GLY A 36 -10.18 2.71 13.95
N LEU A 37 -9.27 2.02 13.27
CA LEU A 37 -8.25 1.22 13.94
C LEU A 37 -6.90 1.93 13.95
N THR A 38 -6.16 1.73 15.03
CA THR A 38 -4.76 2.17 15.10
C THR A 38 -3.87 1.11 14.45
N GLN A 39 -2.62 1.48 14.15
CA GLN A 39 -1.66 0.50 13.64
C GLN A 39 -1.46 -0.65 14.62
N THR A 40 -1.44 -0.35 15.91
CA THR A 40 -1.29 -1.37 16.95
C THR A 40 -2.46 -2.34 16.94
N GLN A 41 -3.68 -1.83 16.77
CA GLN A 41 -4.86 -2.69 16.72
C GLN A 41 -4.84 -3.60 15.50
N VAL A 42 -4.41 -3.07 14.35
CA VAL A 42 -4.27 -3.91 13.15
C VAL A 42 -3.19 -4.96 13.37
N ALA A 43 -2.08 -4.57 13.99
CA ALA A 43 -1.01 -5.51 14.29
C ALA A 43 -1.51 -6.66 15.16
N GLU A 44 -2.33 -6.36 16.15
CA GLU A 44 -2.91 -7.40 17.00
C GLU A 44 -3.78 -8.36 16.21
N ARG A 45 -4.60 -7.82 15.30
CA ARG A 45 -5.45 -8.67 14.45
C ARG A 45 -4.62 -9.56 13.53
N PHE A 46 -3.46 -9.08 13.10
CA PHE A 46 -2.62 -9.81 12.16
C PHE A 46 -1.61 -10.72 12.86
N GLY A 47 -1.55 -10.68 14.20
CA GLY A 47 -0.51 -11.41 14.91
C GLY A 47 0.88 -10.88 14.58
N SER A 48 1.01 -9.57 14.46
CA SER A 48 2.23 -8.92 14.01
C SER A 48 2.57 -7.77 14.96
N SER A 49 3.50 -6.91 14.55
CA SER A 49 3.92 -5.78 15.36
C SER A 49 3.46 -4.46 14.72
N GLN A 50 3.32 -3.44 15.55
CA GLN A 50 2.98 -2.11 15.05
C GLN A 50 4.04 -1.62 14.06
N SER A 51 5.31 -1.89 14.35
CA SER A 51 6.40 -1.52 13.46
C SER A 51 6.23 -2.13 12.07
N ARG A 52 5.78 -3.39 11.99
CA ARG A 52 5.57 -4.04 10.71
C ARG A 52 4.39 -3.42 9.96
N VAL A 53 3.31 -3.11 10.68
CA VAL A 53 2.17 -2.44 10.05
C VAL A 53 2.59 -1.07 9.51
N ALA A 54 3.39 -0.33 10.27
CA ALA A 54 3.90 0.95 9.79
C ALA A 54 4.71 0.80 8.52
N LYS A 55 5.54 -0.24 8.45
CA LYS A 55 6.32 -0.52 7.23
C LYS A 55 5.41 -0.88 6.05
N MET A 56 4.35 -1.63 6.30
CA MET A 56 3.40 -1.95 5.25
C MET A 56 2.76 -0.69 4.69
N GLU A 57 2.33 0.20 5.55
CA GLU A 57 1.67 1.44 5.11
C GLU A 57 2.65 2.42 4.46
N ALA A 58 3.93 2.27 4.75
CA ALA A 58 4.97 3.09 4.13
C ALA A 58 5.51 2.47 2.83
N ALA A 59 4.97 1.33 2.42
CA ALA A 59 5.44 0.59 1.25
C ALA A 59 6.94 0.30 1.34
N HIS A 60 7.40 -0.07 2.53
CA HIS A 60 8.81 -0.34 2.76
C HIS A 60 9.28 -1.47 1.83
N ARG A 61 10.53 -1.39 1.40
CA ARG A 61 11.07 -2.35 0.42
C ARG A 61 11.00 -3.80 0.89
N THR A 62 10.98 -4.05 2.20
CA THR A 62 10.89 -5.40 2.74
C THR A 62 9.48 -5.97 2.74
N VAL A 63 8.50 -5.16 2.34
CA VAL A 63 7.10 -5.57 2.31
C VAL A 63 6.74 -5.92 0.87
N SER A 64 6.16 -7.09 0.67
CA SER A 64 5.76 -7.54 -0.67
C SER A 64 4.36 -7.05 -1.02
N THR A 65 4.06 -6.98 -2.32
CA THR A 65 2.70 -6.68 -2.78
C THR A 65 1.73 -7.75 -2.32
N ASP A 66 2.17 -9.01 -2.28
CA ASP A 66 1.35 -10.10 -1.76
C ASP A 66 0.87 -9.81 -0.34
N LEU A 67 1.80 -9.39 0.50
CA LEU A 67 1.46 -9.08 1.89
C LEU A 67 0.43 -7.96 1.97
N LEU A 68 0.61 -6.93 1.15
CA LEU A 68 -0.33 -5.80 1.13
C LEU A 68 -1.71 -6.23 0.67
N LEU A 69 -1.78 -7.05 -0.38
CA LEU A 69 -3.07 -7.55 -0.86
C LEU A 69 -3.77 -8.40 0.20
N LYS A 70 -3.04 -9.35 0.78
CA LYS A 70 -3.62 -10.21 1.81
C LYS A 70 -4.09 -9.40 3.02
N SER A 71 -3.32 -8.38 3.37
CA SER A 71 -3.69 -7.52 4.50
C SER A 71 -4.96 -6.73 4.22
N LEU A 72 -5.12 -6.22 3.00
CA LEU A 72 -6.35 -5.54 2.60
C LEU A 72 -7.55 -6.47 2.73
N PHE A 73 -7.43 -7.69 2.22
CA PHE A 73 -8.52 -8.66 2.32
C PHE A 73 -8.82 -9.02 3.78
N ARG A 74 -7.79 -9.11 4.61
CA ARG A 74 -7.99 -9.39 6.03
C ARG A 74 -8.73 -8.26 6.75
N LEU A 75 -8.61 -7.04 6.25
CA LEU A 75 -9.37 -5.91 6.77
C LEU A 75 -10.72 -5.73 6.07
N GLY A 76 -11.13 -6.72 5.31
CA GLY A 76 -12.48 -6.75 4.73
C GLY A 76 -12.60 -6.10 3.36
N ALA A 77 -11.52 -5.71 2.72
CA ALA A 77 -11.59 -5.18 1.37
C ALA A 77 -11.96 -6.30 0.39
N SER A 78 -12.77 -5.98 -0.60
CA SER A 78 -13.10 -6.91 -1.66
C SER A 78 -12.15 -6.70 -2.84
N PRO A 79 -12.13 -7.65 -3.81
CA PRO A 79 -11.35 -7.41 -5.04
C PRO A 79 -11.76 -6.13 -5.75
N ASN A 80 -13.06 -5.77 -5.74
CA ASN A 80 -13.50 -4.51 -6.33
C ASN A 80 -12.92 -3.31 -5.59
N ASP A 81 -12.84 -3.40 -4.27
CA ASP A 81 -12.22 -2.34 -3.48
C ASP A 81 -10.76 -2.15 -3.88
N VAL A 82 -10.05 -3.26 -4.07
CA VAL A 82 -8.66 -3.20 -4.49
C VAL A 82 -8.55 -2.58 -5.89
N ALA A 83 -9.41 -3.00 -6.81
CA ALA A 83 -9.39 -2.47 -8.17
C ALA A 83 -9.56 -0.95 -8.18
N ARG A 84 -10.42 -0.43 -7.32
CA ARG A 84 -10.66 1.00 -7.26
C ARG A 84 -9.44 1.79 -6.80
N LEU A 85 -8.51 1.16 -6.10
CA LEU A 85 -7.30 1.86 -5.66
C LEU A 85 -6.48 2.37 -6.83
N PHE A 86 -6.58 1.73 -7.98
CA PHE A 86 -5.78 2.07 -9.15
C PHE A 86 -6.46 3.09 -10.06
N THR A 87 -7.70 3.42 -9.78
CA THR A 87 -8.46 4.39 -10.59
C THR A 87 -8.75 5.66 -9.84
N GLN A 88 -8.46 5.70 -8.55
CA GLN A 88 -8.69 6.88 -7.72
C GLN A 88 -7.43 7.72 -7.63
N LYS A 89 -7.62 9.03 -7.52
CA LYS A 89 -6.49 9.89 -7.22
C LYS A 89 -6.02 9.63 -5.80
N PRO A 90 -4.71 9.58 -5.57
CA PRO A 90 -4.20 9.39 -4.22
C PRO A 90 -4.63 10.53 -3.32
N ARG A 91 -5.14 10.21 -2.15
CA ARG A 91 -5.53 11.22 -1.18
C ARG A 91 -4.28 11.85 -0.58
N GLY A 92 -4.39 13.14 -0.30
CA GLY A 92 -3.28 13.83 0.33
C GLY A 92 -2.17 14.21 -0.62
N ARG A 93 -2.33 13.88 -1.90
CA ARG A 93 -1.32 14.24 -2.86
C ARG A 93 -1.67 15.42 -3.70
N ALA A 94 -2.90 15.79 -3.67
CA ALA A 94 -3.38 16.84 -4.52
C ALA A 94 -3.01 18.20 -4.03
N ALA A 95 -2.36 18.34 -3.07
CA ALA A 95 -2.03 19.64 -2.53
C ALA A 95 -1.31 20.50 -3.55
#